data_8b8f0fa120cce3b653eff25db830323c
#
_entry.id   8b8f0fa120cce3b653eff25db830323c
#
_cell.length_a   1.000
_cell.length_b   1.000
_cell.length_c   1.000
_cell.angle_alpha   90.00
_cell.angle_beta   90.00
_cell.angle_gamma   90.00
#
_symmetry.space_group_name_H-M   'P 1'
#
loop_
_entity.id
_entity.type
_entity.pdbx_description
1 polymer ?
#
loop_
_entity_poly.entity_id
_entity_poly.type
_entity_poly.pdbx_seq_one_letter_code
_entity_poly.pdbx_strand_id
1 'polypeptide(L)'
;MGQKVIVWGTGNVGRPAIRAVLAHSELDLQAVIVSNDTKAGKDAGELAGTAPCGVKATTDWQSVVSSGADAVVYSATADTRPEEAIAEVIACLSAGINVVAPGLYFYLDPESTPAEALEPIETACAASGASLFTSGIDPGWVMDMLPVVLTAGSADIREIRTREVFNYALYDQPQ
;
A
#
# COMPACT_ATOMS: atom_id res chain seq x y z
N MET A 1 -18.20 11.98 8.41
CA MET A 1 -17.91 10.65 7.85
C MET A 1 -16.45 10.65 7.50
N GLY A 2 -15.70 9.68 7.98
CA GLY A 2 -14.30 9.50 7.61
C GLY A 2 -14.14 8.98 6.19
N GLN A 3 -12.92 8.99 5.68
CA GLN A 3 -12.55 8.39 4.40
C GLN A 3 -12.65 6.87 4.52
N LYS A 4 -13.32 6.21 3.61
CA LYS A 4 -13.51 4.76 3.60
C LYS A 4 -12.26 4.08 3.05
N VAL A 5 -11.60 3.30 3.88
CA VAL A 5 -10.32 2.67 3.55
C VAL A 5 -10.45 1.16 3.52
N ILE A 6 -9.92 0.56 2.48
CA ILE A 6 -9.67 -0.87 2.36
C ILE A 6 -8.22 -1.15 2.78
N VAL A 7 -7.97 -2.20 3.54
CA VAL A 7 -6.62 -2.74 3.71
C VAL A 7 -6.53 -4.09 2.99
N TRP A 8 -5.65 -4.16 2.00
CA TRP A 8 -5.42 -5.37 1.21
C TRP A 8 -4.14 -6.06 1.67
N GLY A 9 -4.30 -7.18 2.33
CA GLY A 9 -3.22 -7.94 2.96
C GLY A 9 -3.20 -7.80 4.49
N THR A 10 -2.81 -8.88 5.16
CA THR A 10 -2.72 -8.99 6.63
C THR A 10 -1.39 -9.59 7.07
N GLY A 11 -0.34 -9.28 6.32
CA GLY A 11 1.05 -9.61 6.63
C GLY A 11 1.70 -8.56 7.55
N ASN A 12 3.04 -8.51 7.50
CA ASN A 12 3.85 -7.63 8.34
C ASN A 12 3.57 -6.14 8.12
N VAL A 13 3.11 -5.74 6.92
CA VAL A 13 2.72 -4.37 6.59
C VAL A 13 1.22 -4.14 6.82
N GLY A 14 0.37 -5.07 6.40
CA GLY A 14 -1.08 -4.90 6.48
C GLY A 14 -1.63 -4.85 7.90
N ARG A 15 -1.07 -5.62 8.84
CA ARG A 15 -1.50 -5.57 10.25
C ARG A 15 -1.24 -4.20 10.90
N PRO A 16 -0.04 -3.58 10.77
CA PRO A 16 0.16 -2.19 11.16
C PRO A 16 -0.79 -1.21 10.47
N ALA A 17 -1.05 -1.40 9.17
CA ALA A 17 -1.95 -0.53 8.42
C ALA A 17 -3.39 -0.59 8.98
N ILE A 18 -3.92 -1.79 9.29
CA ILE A 18 -5.22 -1.93 9.95
C ILE A 18 -5.24 -1.15 11.26
N ARG A 19 -4.21 -1.30 12.11
CA ARG A 19 -4.12 -0.57 13.38
C ARG A 19 -4.10 0.94 13.19
N ALA A 20 -3.36 1.42 12.19
CA ALA A 20 -3.26 2.85 11.87
C ALA A 20 -4.61 3.41 11.41
N VAL A 21 -5.31 2.71 10.53
CA VAL A 21 -6.65 3.11 10.07
C VAL A 21 -7.64 3.14 11.23
N LEU A 22 -7.66 2.10 12.07
CA LEU A 22 -8.56 2.03 13.23
C LEU A 22 -8.28 3.12 14.29
N ALA A 23 -7.04 3.60 14.39
CA ALA A 23 -6.65 4.65 15.32
C ALA A 23 -6.86 6.07 14.81
N HIS A 24 -7.10 6.25 13.51
CA HIS A 24 -7.20 7.56 12.88
C HIS A 24 -8.65 8.05 12.82
N SER A 25 -8.93 9.21 13.40
CA SER A 25 -10.30 9.74 13.53
C SER A 25 -11.00 10.11 12.22
N GLU A 26 -10.24 10.28 11.14
CA GLU A 26 -10.76 10.66 9.81
C GLU A 26 -10.81 9.48 8.84
N LEU A 27 -10.46 8.26 9.28
CA LEU A 27 -10.46 7.06 8.45
C LEU A 27 -11.47 6.04 8.99
N ASP A 28 -12.21 5.44 8.10
CA ASP A 28 -13.18 4.38 8.39
C ASP A 28 -12.71 3.08 7.71
N LEU A 29 -12.35 2.05 8.48
CA LEU A 29 -11.99 0.75 7.92
C LEU A 29 -13.23 0.09 7.32
N GLN A 30 -13.34 0.08 6.00
CA GLN A 30 -14.49 -0.47 5.30
C GLN A 30 -14.38 -1.97 5.07
N ALA A 31 -13.20 -2.45 4.68
CA ALA A 31 -12.97 -3.86 4.39
C ALA A 31 -11.50 -4.25 4.59
N VAL A 32 -11.27 -5.54 4.79
CA VAL A 32 -9.94 -6.14 4.76
C VAL A 32 -9.94 -7.33 3.80
N ILE A 33 -9.03 -7.30 2.83
CA ILE A 33 -8.87 -8.37 1.84
C ILE A 33 -7.71 -9.25 2.25
N VAL A 34 -7.94 -10.56 2.18
CA VAL A 34 -6.96 -11.60 2.48
C VAL A 34 -6.90 -12.61 1.33
N SER A 35 -5.72 -13.19 1.11
CA SER A 35 -5.53 -14.27 0.11
C SER A 35 -5.74 -15.67 0.71
N ASN A 36 -5.76 -15.79 2.03
CA ASN A 36 -5.83 -17.07 2.72
C ASN A 36 -7.23 -17.29 3.30
N ASP A 37 -7.92 -18.35 2.85
CA ASP A 37 -9.25 -18.73 3.31
C ASP A 37 -9.34 -18.96 4.83
N THR A 38 -8.23 -19.35 5.47
CA THR A 38 -8.21 -19.52 6.93
C THR A 38 -8.35 -18.20 7.69
N LYS A 39 -8.14 -17.06 7.02
CA LYS A 39 -8.33 -15.71 7.57
C LYS A 39 -9.67 -15.10 7.17
N ALA A 40 -10.32 -15.60 6.14
CA ALA A 40 -11.64 -15.14 5.73
C ALA A 40 -12.67 -15.33 6.86
N GLY A 41 -13.54 -14.36 7.03
CA GLY A 41 -14.55 -14.31 8.11
C GLY A 41 -14.03 -13.92 9.49
N LYS A 42 -12.70 -13.86 9.70
CA LYS A 42 -12.14 -13.37 10.95
C LYS A 42 -12.25 -11.86 11.06
N ASP A 43 -12.33 -11.36 12.28
CA ASP A 43 -12.35 -9.94 12.55
C ASP A 43 -11.00 -9.28 12.25
N ALA A 44 -11.05 -8.14 11.56
CA ALA A 44 -9.85 -7.41 11.14
C ALA A 44 -9.01 -6.90 12.32
N GLY A 45 -9.65 -6.46 13.39
CA GLY A 45 -8.97 -6.06 14.63
C GLY A 45 -8.22 -7.24 15.25
N GLU A 46 -8.86 -8.41 15.36
CA GLU A 46 -8.22 -9.63 15.86
C GLU A 46 -7.03 -10.04 14.97
N LEU A 47 -7.17 -10.01 13.64
CA LEU A 47 -6.07 -10.27 12.71
C LEU A 47 -4.90 -9.29 12.89
N ALA A 48 -5.20 -8.05 13.25
CA ALA A 48 -4.21 -7.02 13.52
C ALA A 48 -3.63 -7.06 14.94
N GLY A 49 -4.16 -7.94 15.82
CA GLY A 49 -3.75 -8.04 17.22
C GLY A 49 -4.31 -6.93 18.12
N THR A 50 -5.50 -6.42 17.80
CA THR A 50 -6.26 -5.45 18.59
C THR A 50 -7.61 -6.03 19.03
N ALA A 51 -8.43 -5.23 19.71
CA ALA A 51 -9.82 -5.59 19.99
C ALA A 51 -10.61 -5.76 18.68
N PRO A 52 -11.66 -6.61 18.67
CA PRO A 52 -12.55 -6.73 17.52
C PRO A 52 -13.12 -5.37 17.07
N CYS A 53 -13.14 -5.12 15.77
CA CYS A 53 -13.65 -3.88 15.18
C CYS A 53 -14.96 -4.06 14.38
N GLY A 54 -15.44 -5.29 14.25
CA GLY A 54 -16.68 -5.61 13.51
C GLY A 54 -16.51 -5.80 12.01
N VAL A 55 -15.36 -5.45 11.43
CA VAL A 55 -15.06 -5.66 10.01
C VAL A 55 -14.51 -7.07 9.80
N LYS A 56 -15.16 -7.84 8.93
CA LYS A 56 -14.73 -9.21 8.60
C LYS A 56 -13.84 -9.22 7.38
N ALA A 57 -12.71 -9.94 7.48
CA ALA A 57 -11.82 -10.15 6.34
C ALA A 57 -12.48 -11.05 5.28
N THR A 58 -12.22 -10.78 4.01
CA THR A 58 -12.78 -11.53 2.87
C THR A 58 -11.73 -11.84 1.82
N THR A 59 -11.94 -12.90 1.05
CA THR A 59 -11.19 -13.23 -0.16
C THR A 59 -11.86 -12.69 -1.43
N ASP A 60 -13.13 -12.24 -1.35
CA ASP A 60 -13.89 -11.65 -2.45
C ASP A 60 -13.51 -10.18 -2.66
N TRP A 61 -12.35 -9.96 -3.24
CA TRP A 61 -11.84 -8.62 -3.49
C TRP A 61 -12.64 -7.87 -4.57
N GLN A 62 -13.22 -8.57 -5.55
CA GLN A 62 -14.01 -7.97 -6.62
C GLN A 62 -15.24 -7.24 -6.07
N SER A 63 -15.94 -7.88 -5.16
CA SER A 63 -17.06 -7.26 -4.45
C SER A 63 -16.63 -6.05 -3.63
N VAL A 64 -15.48 -6.15 -2.95
CA VAL A 64 -14.93 -5.06 -2.14
C VAL A 64 -14.55 -3.85 -2.99
N VAL A 65 -13.86 -4.05 -4.12
CA VAL A 65 -13.48 -2.96 -5.03
C VAL A 65 -14.71 -2.25 -5.60
N SER A 66 -15.82 -2.97 -5.78
CA SER A 66 -17.10 -2.38 -6.23
C SER A 66 -17.88 -1.65 -5.14
N SER A 67 -17.40 -1.63 -3.90
CA SER A 67 -18.14 -1.11 -2.73
C SER A 67 -18.10 0.41 -2.54
N GLY A 68 -17.33 1.14 -3.36
CA GLY A 68 -17.23 2.61 -3.31
C GLY A 68 -16.37 3.11 -2.15
N ALA A 69 -15.20 2.50 -1.93
CA ALA A 69 -14.19 3.00 -1.02
C ALA A 69 -13.45 4.20 -1.61
N ASP A 70 -12.87 5.04 -0.75
CA ASP A 70 -12.11 6.22 -1.15
C ASP A 70 -10.63 5.87 -1.41
N ALA A 71 -10.09 4.92 -0.64
CA ALA A 71 -8.69 4.52 -0.75
C ALA A 71 -8.47 3.05 -0.37
N VAL A 72 -7.36 2.48 -0.86
CA VAL A 72 -6.85 1.18 -0.46
C VAL A 72 -5.38 1.27 -0.05
N VAL A 73 -5.04 0.68 1.09
CA VAL A 73 -3.66 0.35 1.44
C VAL A 73 -3.38 -1.04 0.90
N TYR A 74 -2.69 -1.10 -0.24
CA TYR A 74 -2.35 -2.34 -0.92
C TYR A 74 -1.02 -2.87 -0.38
N SER A 75 -1.08 -3.83 0.53
CA SER A 75 0.07 -4.46 1.19
C SER A 75 0.21 -5.95 0.88
N ALA A 76 -0.44 -6.42 -0.19
CA ALA A 76 -0.21 -7.75 -0.72
C ALA A 76 1.17 -7.82 -1.40
N THR A 77 1.77 -9.03 -1.37
CA THR A 77 3.06 -9.28 -2.00
C THR A 77 2.98 -9.08 -3.51
N ALA A 78 3.86 -8.24 -4.06
CA ALA A 78 4.01 -8.04 -5.50
C ALA A 78 5.23 -8.78 -6.08
N ASP A 79 6.27 -9.00 -5.28
CA ASP A 79 7.55 -9.58 -5.75
C ASP A 79 7.40 -10.99 -6.34
N THR A 80 6.49 -11.80 -5.81
CA THR A 80 6.26 -13.18 -6.25
C THR A 80 5.06 -13.34 -7.18
N ARG A 81 4.26 -12.28 -7.38
CA ARG A 81 3.04 -12.27 -8.21
C ARG A 81 2.80 -10.88 -8.83
N PRO A 82 3.77 -10.35 -9.59
CA PRO A 82 3.71 -8.97 -10.07
C PRO A 82 2.53 -8.70 -11.01
N GLU A 83 2.22 -9.63 -11.91
CA GLU A 83 1.14 -9.45 -12.88
C GLU A 83 -0.23 -9.35 -12.20
N GLU A 84 -0.51 -10.24 -11.24
CA GLU A 84 -1.75 -10.21 -10.48
C GLU A 84 -1.84 -8.96 -9.59
N ALA A 85 -0.73 -8.58 -8.95
CA ALA A 85 -0.69 -7.39 -8.11
C ALA A 85 -1.00 -6.12 -8.92
N ILE A 86 -0.41 -5.99 -10.11
CA ILE A 86 -0.68 -4.87 -11.02
C ILE A 86 -2.14 -4.88 -11.48
N ALA A 87 -2.68 -6.05 -11.86
CA ALA A 87 -4.08 -6.17 -12.27
C ALA A 87 -5.06 -5.77 -11.15
N GLU A 88 -4.79 -6.18 -9.91
CA GLU A 88 -5.58 -5.81 -8.73
C GLU A 88 -5.52 -4.29 -8.46
N VAL A 89 -4.35 -3.69 -8.59
CA VAL A 89 -4.16 -2.23 -8.45
C VAL A 89 -4.88 -1.47 -9.54
N ILE A 90 -4.76 -1.90 -10.81
CA ILE A 90 -5.49 -1.29 -11.93
C ILE A 90 -7.01 -1.40 -11.71
N ALA A 91 -7.50 -2.51 -11.18
CA ALA A 91 -8.93 -2.66 -10.87
C ALA A 91 -9.38 -1.64 -9.81
N CYS A 92 -8.60 -1.41 -8.75
CA CYS A 92 -8.87 -0.38 -7.76
C CYS A 92 -8.88 1.03 -8.38
N LEU A 93 -7.83 1.37 -9.12
CA LEU A 93 -7.73 2.67 -9.80
C LEU A 93 -8.90 2.89 -10.76
N SER A 94 -9.24 1.89 -11.57
CA SER A 94 -10.36 1.96 -12.53
C SER A 94 -11.72 2.15 -11.85
N ALA A 95 -11.85 1.68 -10.60
CA ALA A 95 -13.03 1.89 -9.77
C ALA A 95 -13.06 3.26 -9.06
N GLY A 96 -12.08 4.12 -9.30
CA GLY A 96 -11.95 5.43 -8.67
C GLY A 96 -11.37 5.39 -7.25
N ILE A 97 -10.74 4.28 -6.84
CA ILE A 97 -10.15 4.10 -5.53
C ILE A 97 -8.67 4.50 -5.58
N ASN A 98 -8.27 5.45 -4.74
CA ASN A 98 -6.86 5.81 -4.59
C ASN A 98 -6.07 4.66 -3.98
N VAL A 99 -4.88 4.41 -4.50
CA VAL A 99 -4.04 3.28 -4.05
C VAL A 99 -2.77 3.78 -3.38
N VAL A 100 -2.51 3.31 -2.16
CA VAL A 100 -1.22 3.45 -1.47
C VAL A 100 -0.59 2.06 -1.39
N ALA A 101 0.55 1.87 -2.05
CA ALA A 101 1.16 0.54 -2.24
C ALA A 101 2.66 0.53 -1.90
N PRO A 102 3.06 0.22 -0.66
CA PRO A 102 4.47 0.19 -0.29
C PRO A 102 5.28 -0.92 -0.99
N GLY A 103 4.61 -1.98 -1.46
CA GLY A 103 5.27 -3.10 -2.16
C GLY A 103 5.48 -2.89 -3.66
N LEU A 104 4.99 -1.79 -4.24
CA LEU A 104 5.16 -1.47 -5.66
C LEU A 104 6.28 -0.44 -5.88
N TYR A 105 7.40 -0.64 -5.24
CA TYR A 105 8.53 0.31 -5.21
C TYR A 105 9.08 0.68 -6.59
N PHE A 106 8.92 -0.16 -7.61
CA PHE A 106 9.35 0.13 -8.99
C PHE A 106 8.49 1.20 -9.68
N TYR A 107 7.36 1.62 -9.09
CA TYR A 107 6.59 2.79 -9.51
C TYR A 107 6.85 4.03 -8.64
N LEU A 108 7.85 4.00 -7.75
CA LEU A 108 8.18 5.12 -6.88
C LEU A 108 8.59 6.36 -7.68
N ASP A 109 9.33 6.15 -8.75
CA ASP A 109 9.77 7.18 -9.69
C ASP A 109 9.25 6.89 -11.10
N PRO A 110 8.14 7.56 -11.51
CA PRO A 110 7.55 7.36 -12.83
C PRO A 110 8.51 7.65 -14.00
N GLU A 111 9.46 8.58 -13.83
CA GLU A 111 10.43 8.92 -14.89
C GLU A 111 11.41 7.78 -15.16
N SER A 112 11.69 6.95 -14.15
CA SER A 112 12.56 5.78 -14.25
C SER A 112 11.79 4.49 -14.59
N THR A 113 10.46 4.50 -14.52
CA THR A 113 9.63 3.33 -14.83
C THR A 113 9.50 3.14 -16.34
N PRO A 114 9.70 1.92 -16.89
CA PRO A 114 9.48 1.66 -18.31
C PRO A 114 8.05 2.05 -18.74
N ALA A 115 7.93 2.73 -19.89
CA ALA A 115 6.66 3.28 -20.36
C ALA A 115 5.56 2.19 -20.50
N GLU A 116 5.93 1.00 -20.97
CA GLU A 116 5.01 -0.14 -21.12
C GLU A 116 4.45 -0.66 -19.77
N ALA A 117 5.18 -0.45 -18.68
CA ALA A 117 4.71 -0.79 -17.34
C ALA A 117 3.88 0.33 -16.71
N LEU A 118 4.20 1.59 -17.04
CA LEU A 118 3.54 2.77 -16.49
C LEU A 118 2.20 3.08 -17.17
N GLU A 119 2.12 2.92 -18.50
CA GLU A 119 0.95 3.30 -19.31
C GLU A 119 -0.39 2.73 -18.83
N PRO A 120 -0.51 1.45 -18.43
CA PRO A 120 -1.78 0.92 -17.90
C PRO A 120 -2.23 1.60 -16.60
N ILE A 121 -1.29 1.95 -15.73
CA ILE A 121 -1.55 2.65 -14.46
C ILE A 121 -2.01 4.09 -14.74
N GLU A 122 -1.27 4.82 -15.59
CA GLU A 122 -1.62 6.19 -15.97
C GLU A 122 -2.99 6.26 -16.66
N THR A 123 -3.27 5.30 -17.54
CA THR A 123 -4.58 5.19 -18.22
C THR A 123 -5.72 5.02 -17.21
N ALA A 124 -5.57 4.12 -16.24
CA ALA A 124 -6.57 3.90 -15.21
C ALA A 124 -6.77 5.14 -14.32
N CYS A 125 -5.67 5.78 -13.91
CA CYS A 125 -5.71 7.03 -13.13
C CYS A 125 -6.40 8.16 -13.90
N ALA A 126 -6.03 8.38 -15.16
CA ALA A 126 -6.60 9.44 -15.99
C ALA A 126 -8.09 9.25 -16.25
N ALA A 127 -8.53 8.00 -16.43
CA ALA A 127 -9.95 7.69 -16.71
C ALA A 127 -10.83 7.86 -15.48
N SER A 128 -10.34 7.58 -14.28
CA SER A 128 -11.12 7.55 -13.05
C SER A 128 -10.93 8.78 -12.14
N GLY A 129 -9.80 9.48 -12.31
CA GLY A 129 -9.37 10.53 -11.38
C GLY A 129 -8.69 10.01 -10.11
N ALA A 130 -8.52 8.70 -9.97
CA ALA A 130 -7.77 8.10 -8.87
C ALA A 130 -6.25 8.23 -9.05
N SER A 131 -5.51 8.00 -7.99
CA SER A 131 -4.05 8.12 -7.96
C SER A 131 -3.41 6.87 -7.36
N LEU A 132 -2.25 6.48 -7.88
CA LEU A 132 -1.33 5.55 -7.24
C LEU A 132 -0.23 6.33 -6.52
N PHE A 133 -0.01 6.02 -5.26
CA PHE A 133 1.12 6.49 -4.48
C PHE A 133 1.90 5.31 -3.93
N THR A 134 3.18 5.22 -4.28
CA THR A 134 4.07 4.19 -3.76
C THR A 134 5.06 4.84 -2.81
N SER A 135 5.12 4.35 -1.58
CA SER A 135 6.07 4.80 -0.57
C SER A 135 6.05 3.84 0.60
N GLY A 136 7.18 3.71 1.27
CA GLY A 136 7.33 2.86 2.44
C GLY A 136 8.34 3.45 3.42
N ILE A 137 9.02 2.59 4.15
CA ILE A 137 10.14 2.96 5.00
C ILE A 137 11.41 3.09 4.15
N ASP A 138 11.67 2.06 3.34
CA ASP A 138 12.80 2.00 2.40
C ASP A 138 12.40 1.08 1.22
N PRO A 139 12.27 1.64 0.03
CA PRO A 139 12.35 3.08 -0.31
C PRO A 139 11.16 3.89 0.24
N GLY A 140 11.38 5.19 0.41
CA GLY A 140 10.36 6.17 0.81
C GLY A 140 10.84 7.07 1.95
N TRP A 141 10.58 6.70 3.22
CA TRP A 141 10.87 7.58 4.34
C TRP A 141 12.38 7.75 4.59
N VAL A 142 13.13 6.65 4.75
CA VAL A 142 14.51 6.70 5.23
C VAL A 142 15.48 7.16 4.15
N MET A 143 15.30 6.69 2.92
CA MET A 143 16.24 6.97 1.83
C MET A 143 15.87 8.20 1.00
N ASP A 144 14.62 8.66 1.07
CA ASP A 144 14.11 9.77 0.28
C ASP A 144 13.74 10.98 1.14
N MET A 145 12.70 10.87 1.97
CA MET A 145 12.18 12.01 2.73
C MET A 145 13.13 12.50 3.82
N LEU A 146 13.71 11.59 4.58
CA LEU A 146 14.60 11.95 5.69
C LEU A 146 15.85 12.71 5.24
N PRO A 147 16.57 12.31 4.17
CA PRO A 147 17.68 13.10 3.62
C PRO A 147 17.25 14.50 3.20
N VAL A 148 16.09 14.66 2.55
CA VAL A 148 15.56 15.97 2.15
C VAL A 148 15.32 16.87 3.38
N VAL A 149 14.68 16.32 4.41
CA VAL A 149 14.42 17.07 5.66
C VAL A 149 15.73 17.46 6.36
N LEU A 150 16.69 16.53 6.45
CA LEU A 150 17.98 16.80 7.11
C LEU A 150 18.83 17.84 6.37
N THR A 151 18.70 17.92 5.06
CA THR A 151 19.45 18.87 4.23
C THR A 151 18.79 20.26 4.14
N ALA A 152 17.58 20.44 4.66
CA ALA A 152 16.84 21.70 4.57
C ALA A 152 17.57 22.90 5.26
N GLY A 153 18.47 22.64 6.22
CA GLY A 153 19.29 23.64 6.87
C GLY A 153 20.66 23.85 6.22
N SER A 154 20.95 23.22 5.09
CA SER A 154 22.25 23.25 4.42
C SER A 154 22.21 24.14 3.18
N ALA A 155 23.34 24.80 2.85
CA ALA A 155 23.54 25.55 1.63
C ALA A 155 24.58 24.84 0.73
N ASP A 156 24.50 25.07 -0.57
CA ASP A 156 25.45 24.55 -1.57
C ASP A 156 25.68 23.06 -1.53
N ILE A 157 24.58 22.30 -1.39
CA ILE A 157 24.62 20.85 -1.41
C ILE A 157 25.04 20.38 -2.80
N ARG A 158 26.18 19.68 -2.89
CA ARG A 158 26.73 19.16 -4.15
C ARG A 158 26.45 17.69 -4.35
N GLU A 159 26.25 16.97 -3.25
CA GLU A 159 26.01 15.52 -3.29
C GLU A 159 25.30 15.08 -2.01
N ILE A 160 24.36 14.17 -2.14
CA ILE A 160 23.74 13.43 -1.04
C ILE A 160 24.02 11.95 -1.29
N ARG A 161 24.54 11.27 -0.27
CA ARG A 161 24.73 9.82 -0.31
C ARG A 161 23.96 9.19 0.84
N THR A 162 23.01 8.35 0.49
CA THR A 162 22.29 7.51 1.43
C THR A 162 22.80 6.06 1.32
N ARG A 163 22.83 5.34 2.42
CA ARG A 163 23.26 3.94 2.44
C ARG A 163 22.43 3.17 3.45
N GLU A 164 21.82 2.11 2.97
CA GLU A 164 21.23 1.07 3.82
C GLU A 164 22.24 -0.06 4.07
N VAL A 165 22.25 -0.60 5.28
CA VAL A 165 22.92 -1.84 5.63
C VAL A 165 21.94 -2.68 6.44
N PHE A 166 21.45 -3.76 5.86
CA PHE A 166 20.44 -4.61 6.47
C PHE A 166 20.87 -6.09 6.48
N ASN A 167 20.55 -6.79 7.56
CA ASN A 167 20.76 -8.23 7.64
C ASN A 167 19.50 -8.99 7.18
N TYR A 168 19.46 -9.36 5.92
CA TYR A 168 18.32 -10.07 5.33
C TYR A 168 18.04 -11.45 5.95
N ALA A 169 18.98 -12.05 6.68
CA ALA A 169 18.74 -13.29 7.42
C ALA A 169 17.72 -13.11 8.56
N LEU A 170 17.47 -11.87 8.99
CA LEU A 170 16.47 -11.52 10.00
C LEU A 170 15.19 -10.95 9.41
N TYR A 171 15.08 -10.90 8.09
CA TYR A 171 13.94 -10.31 7.39
C TYR A 171 12.86 -11.39 7.17
N ASP A 172 11.81 -11.33 7.98
CA ASP A 172 10.69 -12.29 7.95
C ASP A 172 9.73 -11.95 6.80
N GLN A 173 10.18 -12.18 5.57
CA GLN A 173 9.39 -12.05 4.34
C GLN A 173 9.53 -13.33 3.51
N PRO A 174 8.46 -13.81 2.84
CA PRO A 174 8.58 -14.86 1.83
C PRO A 174 9.51 -14.40 0.71
N GLN A 175 10.49 -15.20 0.39
CA GLN A 175 11.40 -14.99 -0.74
C GLN A 175 11.01 -15.88 -1.90
#